data_dd0fd9fe28e0255cf01156650fb6a2de
#
_entry.id   dd0fd9fe28e0255cf01156650fb6a2de
#
_cell.length_a   1.000
_cell.length_b   1.000
_cell.length_c   1.000
_cell.angle_alpha   90.00
_cell.angle_beta   90.00
_cell.angle_gamma   90.00
#
_symmetry.space_group_name_H-M   'P 1'
#
loop_
_entity.id
_entity.type
_entity.pdbx_description
1 polymer ?
#
loop_
_entity_poly.entity_id
_entity_poly.type
_entity_poly.pdbx_seq_one_letter_code
_entity_poly.pdbx_strand_id
1 'polypeptide(L)'
;MSRPSDLVQGTLDLLLLKILALEPLNGWAISQRLKQVSGDVLQVSDGSLYPALHKLEQEGWITAEWKPSENNRRAKFYSLTRLGRRQLQKEAANWARLSDAITQVVQLEEA
;
A
#
# COMPACT_ATOMS: atom_id res chain seq x y z
N MET A 1 17.67 -4.87 -15.39
CA MET A 1 16.76 -3.75 -15.16
C MET A 1 15.49 -4.26 -14.47
N SER A 2 15.14 -3.72 -13.33
CA SER A 2 13.96 -4.16 -12.62
C SER A 2 12.68 -3.68 -13.33
N ARG A 3 11.68 -4.52 -13.31
CA ARG A 3 10.37 -4.17 -13.89
C ARG A 3 9.63 -3.23 -12.95
N PRO A 4 8.83 -2.29 -13.48
CA PRO A 4 8.04 -1.40 -12.62
C PRO A 4 7.19 -2.16 -11.59
N SER A 5 6.67 -3.34 -11.96
CA SER A 5 5.89 -4.16 -11.04
C SER A 5 6.70 -4.65 -9.85
N ASP A 6 7.98 -4.95 -10.03
CA ASP A 6 8.84 -5.39 -8.94
C ASP A 6 9.07 -4.25 -7.93
N LEU A 7 9.27 -3.04 -8.43
CA LEU A 7 9.44 -1.87 -7.58
C LEU A 7 8.18 -1.59 -6.76
N VAL A 8 7.02 -1.65 -7.40
CA VAL A 8 5.73 -1.44 -6.73
C VAL A 8 5.51 -2.52 -5.67
N GLN A 9 5.81 -3.78 -5.98
CA GLN A 9 5.64 -4.87 -5.00
C GLN A 9 6.52 -4.68 -3.78
N GLY A 10 7.73 -4.16 -3.94
CA GLY A 10 8.63 -3.92 -2.82
C GLY A 10 8.13 -2.87 -1.85
N THR A 11 7.19 -2.01 -2.27
CA THR A 11 6.64 -0.95 -1.43
C THR A 11 5.13 -1.07 -1.23
N LEU A 12 4.50 -2.06 -1.86
CA LEU A 12 3.04 -2.15 -1.89
C LEU A 12 2.45 -2.32 -0.49
N ASP A 13 3.03 -3.16 0.35
CA ASP A 13 2.55 -3.37 1.72
C ASP A 13 2.50 -2.04 2.49
N LEU A 14 3.58 -1.26 2.40
CA LEU A 14 3.65 0.05 3.05
C LEU A 14 2.52 0.95 2.57
N LEU A 15 2.30 1.01 1.26
CA LEU A 15 1.29 1.87 0.67
C LEU A 15 -0.12 1.47 1.10
N LEU A 16 -0.41 0.17 1.11
CA LEU A 16 -1.72 -0.34 1.52
C LEU A 16 -1.99 -0.07 3.00
N LEU A 17 -1.00 -0.33 3.86
CA LEU A 17 -1.12 -0.06 5.28
C LEU A 17 -1.40 1.43 5.54
N LYS A 18 -0.69 2.30 4.84
CA LYS A 18 -0.87 3.75 5.02
C LYS A 18 -2.24 4.22 4.55
N ILE A 19 -2.69 3.76 3.41
CA ILE A 19 -4.01 4.14 2.88
C ILE A 19 -5.10 3.70 3.87
N LEU A 20 -5.00 2.49 4.39
CA LEU A 20 -5.99 1.97 5.33
C LEU A 20 -5.89 2.57 6.73
N ALA A 21 -4.76 3.21 7.06
CA ALA A 21 -4.64 3.96 8.31
C ALA A 21 -5.52 5.21 8.32
N LEU A 22 -5.90 5.70 7.14
CA LEU A 22 -6.71 6.91 7.02
C LEU A 22 -8.20 6.61 7.17
N GLU A 23 -8.66 5.51 6.57
CA GLU A 23 -10.05 5.06 6.66
C GLU A 23 -10.21 3.66 6.10
N PRO A 24 -11.24 2.92 6.52
CA PRO A 24 -11.55 1.63 5.90
C PRO A 24 -12.00 1.81 4.45
N LEU A 25 -11.53 0.94 3.56
CA LEU A 25 -11.84 1.02 2.13
C LEU A 25 -11.95 -0.38 1.53
N ASN A 26 -12.75 -0.50 0.47
CA ASN A 26 -12.75 -1.71 -0.36
C ASN A 26 -11.59 -1.65 -1.36
N GLY A 27 -11.33 -2.78 -2.04
CA GLY A 27 -10.18 -2.89 -2.93
C GLY A 27 -10.17 -1.86 -4.05
N TRP A 28 -11.33 -1.63 -4.68
CA TRP A 28 -11.44 -0.65 -5.75
C TRP A 28 -11.08 0.76 -5.25
N ALA A 29 -11.62 1.13 -4.08
CA ALA A 29 -11.37 2.44 -3.50
C ALA A 29 -9.90 2.64 -3.10
N ILE A 30 -9.25 1.57 -2.60
CA ILE A 30 -7.81 1.60 -2.31
C ILE A 30 -7.02 1.93 -3.57
N SER A 31 -7.31 1.23 -4.66
CA SER A 31 -6.64 1.43 -5.94
C SER A 31 -6.82 2.86 -6.45
N GLN A 32 -8.05 3.38 -6.38
CA GLN A 32 -8.34 4.74 -6.83
C GLN A 32 -7.65 5.78 -5.96
N ARG A 33 -7.63 5.57 -4.66
CA ARG A 33 -6.99 6.49 -3.72
C ARG A 33 -5.49 6.56 -3.97
N LEU A 34 -4.86 5.41 -4.17
CA LEU A 34 -3.44 5.35 -4.46
C LEU A 34 -3.08 6.14 -5.71
N LYS A 35 -3.89 5.96 -6.75
CA LYS A 35 -3.70 6.67 -8.00
C LYS A 35 -3.87 8.16 -7.82
N GLN A 36 -4.91 8.59 -7.11
CA GLN A 36 -5.21 10.00 -6.85
C GLN A 36 -4.07 10.70 -6.09
N VAL A 37 -3.67 10.14 -4.94
CA VAL A 37 -2.72 10.82 -4.06
C VAL A 37 -1.31 10.84 -4.64
N SER A 38 -1.03 9.99 -5.61
CA SER A 38 0.29 9.95 -6.26
C SER A 38 0.32 10.68 -7.60
N GLY A 39 -0.75 11.39 -7.97
CA GLY A 39 -0.82 12.06 -9.26
C GLY A 39 -0.66 11.10 -10.42
N ASP A 40 -1.31 9.95 -10.34
CA ASP A 40 -1.32 8.88 -11.33
C ASP A 40 0.02 8.14 -11.47
N VAL A 41 1.02 8.46 -10.65
CA VAL A 41 2.33 7.80 -10.72
C VAL A 41 2.25 6.36 -10.22
N LEU A 42 1.53 6.12 -9.12
CA LEU A 42 1.41 4.80 -8.54
C LEU A 42 0.09 4.17 -8.94
N GLN A 43 0.19 3.09 -9.70
CA GLN A 43 -0.96 2.32 -10.14
C GLN A 43 -0.71 0.87 -9.81
N VAL A 44 -1.73 0.21 -9.28
CA VAL A 44 -1.63 -1.19 -8.91
C VAL A 44 -2.70 -1.98 -9.65
N SER A 45 -2.30 -3.10 -10.24
CA SER A 45 -3.24 -3.99 -10.91
C SER A 45 -3.99 -4.84 -9.88
N ASP A 46 -5.17 -5.32 -10.24
CA ASP A 46 -5.91 -6.24 -9.38
C ASP A 46 -5.09 -7.50 -9.09
N GLY A 47 -4.31 -7.96 -10.06
CA GLY A 47 -3.45 -9.12 -9.91
C GLY A 47 -2.38 -8.94 -8.85
N SER A 48 -1.98 -7.72 -8.53
CA SER A 48 -1.03 -7.42 -7.47
C SER A 48 -1.73 -7.03 -6.17
N LEU A 49 -2.83 -6.29 -6.29
CA LEU A 49 -3.55 -5.73 -5.14
C LEU A 49 -4.16 -6.82 -4.25
N TYR A 50 -4.96 -7.71 -4.84
CA TYR A 50 -5.72 -8.67 -4.03
C TYR A 50 -4.85 -9.72 -3.33
N PRO A 51 -3.80 -10.27 -3.97
CA PRO A 51 -2.87 -11.13 -3.24
C PRO A 51 -2.16 -10.41 -2.10
N ALA A 52 -1.82 -9.13 -2.28
CA ALA A 52 -1.19 -8.33 -1.22
C ALA A 52 -2.15 -8.13 -0.05
N LEU A 53 -3.41 -7.77 -0.32
CA LEU A 53 -4.43 -7.63 0.72
C LEU A 53 -4.63 -8.92 1.48
N HIS A 54 -4.67 -10.05 0.77
CA HIS A 54 -4.82 -11.35 1.40
C HIS A 54 -3.66 -11.65 2.34
N LYS A 55 -2.45 -11.36 1.92
CA LYS A 55 -1.25 -11.53 2.75
C LYS A 55 -1.33 -10.67 4.02
N LEU A 56 -1.68 -9.40 3.88
CA LEU A 56 -1.79 -8.50 5.03
C LEU A 56 -2.86 -8.97 6.02
N GLU A 57 -3.96 -9.51 5.50
CA GLU A 57 -5.01 -10.08 6.33
C GLU A 57 -4.53 -11.31 7.08
N GLN A 58 -3.78 -12.18 6.42
CA GLN A 58 -3.19 -13.38 7.05
C GLN A 58 -2.20 -13.01 8.15
N GLU A 59 -1.47 -11.93 7.97
CA GLU A 59 -0.52 -11.45 8.98
C GLU A 59 -1.23 -10.78 10.16
N GLY A 60 -2.53 -10.54 10.05
CA GLY A 60 -3.28 -9.87 11.10
C GLY A 60 -3.08 -8.36 11.12
N TRP A 61 -2.52 -7.80 10.07
CA TRP A 61 -2.28 -6.35 9.97
C TRP A 61 -3.51 -5.60 9.50
N ILE A 62 -4.42 -6.27 8.80
CA ILE A 62 -5.70 -5.72 8.41
C ILE A 62 -6.79 -6.75 8.68
N THR A 63 -8.02 -6.27 8.83
CA THR A 63 -9.21 -7.11 8.90
C THR A 63 -10.12 -6.76 7.74
N ALA A 64 -11.08 -7.64 7.48
CA ALA A 64 -12.02 -7.43 6.39
C ALA A 64 -13.44 -7.70 6.85
N GLU A 65 -14.36 -6.94 6.29
CA GLU A 65 -15.78 -7.04 6.60
C GLU A 65 -16.59 -6.83 5.33
N TRP A 66 -17.56 -7.70 5.08
CA TRP A 66 -18.46 -7.53 3.95
C TRP A 66 -19.59 -6.59 4.35
N LYS A 67 -19.79 -5.55 3.56
CA LYS A 67 -20.89 -4.61 3.79
C LYS A 67 -21.30 -3.94 2.47
N PRO A 68 -22.47 -3.29 2.43
CA PRO A 68 -22.93 -2.64 1.20
C PRO A 68 -21.97 -1.52 0.77
N SER A 69 -21.70 -1.46 -0.52
CA SER A 69 -20.96 -0.35 -1.13
C SER A 69 -21.96 0.70 -1.63
N GLU A 70 -21.43 1.76 -2.24
CA GLU A 70 -22.24 2.86 -2.79
C GLU A 70 -23.29 2.40 -3.78
N ASN A 71 -23.05 1.30 -4.48
CA ASN A 71 -23.95 0.76 -5.51
C ASN A 71 -24.89 -0.30 -4.97
N ASN A 72 -25.08 -0.40 -3.66
CA ASN A 72 -25.86 -1.45 -3.00
C ASN A 72 -25.34 -2.86 -3.24
N ARG A 73 -24.15 -2.99 -3.79
CA ARG A 73 -23.48 -4.28 -3.93
C ARG A 73 -22.62 -4.54 -2.72
N ARG A 74 -22.57 -5.79 -2.30
CA ARG A 74 -21.69 -6.15 -1.18
C ARG A 74 -20.25 -6.07 -1.63
N ALA A 75 -19.43 -5.42 -0.81
CA ALA A 75 -18.02 -5.31 -1.05
C ALA A 75 -17.27 -5.62 0.23
N LYS A 76 -16.04 -6.11 0.06
CA LYS A 76 -15.16 -6.43 1.18
C LYS A 76 -14.39 -5.17 1.56
N PHE A 77 -14.64 -4.65 2.76
CA PHE A 77 -13.98 -3.46 3.27
C PHE A 77 -12.86 -3.87 4.22
N TYR A 78 -11.71 -3.28 4.05
CA TYR A 78 -10.52 -3.57 4.82
C TYR A 78 -10.24 -2.45 5.81
N SER A 79 -9.76 -2.82 6.99
CA SER A 79 -9.44 -1.86 8.06
C SER A 79 -8.09 -2.22 8.67
N LEU A 80 -7.33 -1.20 9.04
CA LEU A 80 -6.04 -1.41 9.69
C LEU A 80 -6.26 -1.85 11.13
N THR A 81 -5.51 -2.86 11.57
CA THR A 81 -5.53 -3.31 12.97
C THR A 81 -4.47 -2.56 13.78
N ARG A 82 -4.49 -2.76 15.11
CA ARG A 82 -3.44 -2.22 15.97
C ARG A 82 -2.08 -2.79 15.58
N LEU A 83 -2.03 -4.09 15.29
CA LEU A 83 -0.79 -4.73 14.83
C LEU A 83 -0.33 -4.16 13.50
N GLY A 84 -1.28 -3.91 12.59
CA GLY A 84 -0.99 -3.28 11.30
C GLY A 84 -0.44 -1.87 11.46
N ARG A 85 -0.93 -1.13 12.44
CA ARG A 85 -0.42 0.23 12.70
C ARG A 85 1.04 0.19 13.16
N ARG A 86 1.41 -0.79 13.97
CA ARG A 86 2.81 -0.99 14.38
C ARG A 86 3.66 -1.36 13.17
N GLN A 87 3.14 -2.23 12.32
CA GLN A 87 3.86 -2.63 11.11
C GLN A 87 4.04 -1.46 10.16
N LEU A 88 3.03 -0.61 10.03
CA LEU A 88 3.13 0.61 9.22
C LEU A 88 4.28 1.50 9.70
N GLN A 89 4.41 1.69 11.01
CA GLN A 89 5.48 2.50 11.59
C GLN A 89 6.86 1.95 11.23
N LYS A 90 7.02 0.63 11.33
CA LYS A 90 8.29 -0.03 10.98
C LYS A 90 8.63 0.14 9.50
N GLU A 91 7.64 -0.08 8.65
CA GLU A 91 7.85 0.01 7.21
C GLU A 91 8.10 1.44 6.75
N ALA A 92 7.41 2.40 7.34
CA ALA A 92 7.61 3.81 7.03
C ALA A 92 9.00 4.27 7.44
N ALA A 93 9.49 3.86 8.62
CA ALA A 93 10.83 4.19 9.07
C ALA A 93 11.90 3.56 8.17
N ASN A 94 11.69 2.31 7.78
CA ASN A 94 12.61 1.63 6.88
C ASN A 94 12.65 2.31 5.51
N TRP A 95 11.50 2.70 4.99
CA TRP A 95 11.41 3.41 3.72
C TRP A 95 12.13 4.76 3.77
N ALA A 96 11.94 5.52 4.86
CA ALA A 96 12.60 6.81 5.03
C ALA A 96 14.12 6.65 5.01
N ARG A 97 14.63 5.66 5.72
CA ARG A 97 16.07 5.38 5.76
C ARG A 97 16.59 4.95 4.38
N LEU A 98 15.86 4.07 3.71
CA LEU A 98 16.26 3.55 2.41
C LEU A 98 16.21 4.63 1.34
N SER A 99 15.15 5.43 1.30
CA SER A 99 15.00 6.49 0.30
C SER A 99 16.05 7.58 0.49
N ASP A 100 16.38 7.92 1.75
CA ASP A 100 17.45 8.88 2.02
C ASP A 100 18.80 8.36 1.52
N ALA A 101 19.10 7.10 1.76
CA ALA A 101 20.33 6.49 1.28
C ALA A 101 20.40 6.47 -0.24
N ILE A 102 19.29 6.12 -0.88
CA ILE A 102 19.21 6.11 -2.35
C ILE A 102 19.42 7.53 -2.88
N THR A 103 18.78 8.52 -2.27
CA THR A 103 18.93 9.91 -2.67
C THR A 103 20.40 10.36 -2.58
N GLN A 104 21.10 9.98 -1.50
CA GLN A 104 22.52 10.31 -1.36
C GLN A 104 23.35 9.75 -2.50
N VAL A 105 23.09 8.50 -2.88
CA VAL A 105 23.82 7.88 -3.98
C VAL A 105 23.51 8.58 -5.31
N VAL A 106 22.24 8.85 -5.57
CA VAL A 106 21.81 9.48 -6.83
C VAL A 106 22.38 10.89 -6.98
N GLN A 107 22.58 11.58 -5.86
CA GLN A 107 23.07 12.96 -5.86
C GLN A 107 24.60 13.06 -5.89
N LEU A 108 25.30 11.95 -5.96
CA LEU A 108 26.77 11.99 -6.12
C LEU A 108 27.12 12.70 -7.40
N GLU A 109 28.12 13.58 -7.33
CA GLU A 109 28.57 14.32 -8.48
C GLU A 109 29.47 13.45 -9.35
N GLU A 110 29.31 13.59 -10.65
CA GLU A 110 30.17 12.91 -11.61
C GLU A 110 31.47 13.69 -11.80
N ALA A 111 32.56 12.96 -11.93
CA ALA A 111 33.86 13.56 -12.11
C ALA A 111 34.04 14.19 -13.49
#